data_2cccb4f42058c140a4bbbce60496b201
#
_entry.id   2cccb4f42058c140a4bbbce60496b201
#
_cell.length_a   1.000
_cell.length_b   1.000
_cell.length_c   1.000
_cell.angle_alpha   90.00
_cell.angle_beta   90.00
_cell.angle_gamma   90.00
#
_symmetry.space_group_name_H-M   'P 1'
#
loop_
_entity.id
_entity.type
_entity.pdbx_description
1 polymer ?
#
loop_
_entity_poly.entity_id
_entity_poly.type
_entity_poly.pdbx_seq_one_letter_code
_entity_poly.pdbx_strand_id
1 'polypeptide(L)'
;AKDATSFTCTDHLLIWTTHSHEAMFVPLTCLTTTPQVSQLSRRVERGSRIVTAVPSAMSLVLQMPRGNLETTYPRPMVLDVIRNRLDRLAFGEALRVSRAHRVDLNLLHDHCPTAFLERVPEILAQIHHVDHINLLLSNLRNEDVTQSLYRPWDASTRAPIAHLDTKVNQICDRFLEAMQAADERYYLSSILTA
;
A
#
# COMPACT_ATOMS: atom_id res chain seq x y z
N ALA A 1 -20.93 -13.02 -9.36
CA ALA A 1 -21.71 -11.82 -8.98
C ALA A 1 -22.92 -11.70 -9.89
N LYS A 2 -24.15 -11.77 -9.34
CA LYS A 2 -25.40 -11.74 -10.17
C LYS A 2 -25.61 -10.37 -10.85
N ASP A 3 -24.92 -9.31 -10.41
CA ASP A 3 -25.15 -7.92 -10.86
C ASP A 3 -23.94 -7.31 -11.59
N ALA A 4 -23.01 -8.14 -12.06
CA ALA A 4 -21.85 -7.66 -12.79
C ALA A 4 -22.21 -7.19 -14.21
N THR A 5 -21.75 -5.98 -14.56
CA THR A 5 -21.96 -5.38 -15.89
C THR A 5 -20.74 -5.50 -16.79
N SER A 6 -19.55 -5.51 -16.23
CA SER A 6 -18.27 -5.78 -16.87
C SER A 6 -17.26 -6.26 -15.85
N PHE A 7 -16.23 -6.96 -16.28
CA PHE A 7 -15.18 -7.45 -15.38
C PHE A 7 -13.83 -7.51 -16.10
N THR A 8 -12.79 -7.53 -15.29
CA THR A 8 -11.40 -7.81 -15.67
C THR A 8 -10.70 -8.54 -14.54
N CYS A 9 -9.60 -9.20 -14.85
CA CYS A 9 -8.77 -9.89 -13.87
C CYS A 9 -7.32 -9.44 -14.06
N THR A 10 -6.62 -9.21 -12.95
CA THR A 10 -5.16 -9.08 -12.91
C THR A 10 -4.58 -10.33 -12.26
N ASP A 11 -3.26 -10.38 -12.08
CA ASP A 11 -2.61 -11.53 -11.42
C ASP A 11 -3.08 -11.71 -9.96
N HIS A 12 -3.56 -10.64 -9.31
CA HIS A 12 -3.91 -10.65 -7.89
C HIS A 12 -5.36 -10.23 -7.58
N LEU A 13 -6.05 -9.54 -8.50
CA LEU A 13 -7.36 -8.95 -8.24
C LEU A 13 -8.38 -9.33 -9.30
N LEU A 14 -9.56 -9.74 -8.88
CA LEU A 14 -10.79 -9.73 -9.70
C LEU A 14 -11.48 -8.38 -9.50
N ILE A 15 -11.78 -7.71 -10.62
CA ILE A 15 -12.40 -6.39 -10.64
C ILE A 15 -13.65 -6.46 -11.50
N TRP A 16 -14.78 -5.94 -11.01
CA TRP A 16 -16.01 -5.87 -11.81
C TRP A 16 -16.82 -4.63 -11.46
N THR A 17 -17.61 -4.16 -12.41
CA THR A 17 -18.62 -3.13 -12.19
C THR A 17 -20.00 -3.75 -11.96
N THR A 18 -20.85 -3.04 -11.22
CA THR A 18 -22.18 -3.51 -10.84
C THR A 18 -23.28 -2.59 -11.37
N HIS A 19 -24.52 -3.09 -11.40
CA HIS A 19 -25.70 -2.27 -11.69
C HIS A 19 -25.96 -1.19 -10.64
N SER A 20 -25.43 -1.36 -9.41
CA SER A 20 -25.45 -0.35 -8.35
C SER A 20 -24.41 0.75 -8.51
N HIS A 21 -23.73 0.81 -9.65
CA HIS A 21 -22.73 1.84 -10.00
C HIS A 21 -21.48 1.83 -9.11
N GLU A 22 -21.02 0.64 -8.80
CA GLU A 22 -19.80 0.41 -8.04
C GLU A 22 -18.80 -0.44 -8.84
N ALA A 23 -17.54 -0.08 -8.78
CA ALA A 23 -16.44 -0.96 -9.16
C ALA A 23 -15.99 -1.71 -7.91
N MET A 24 -16.03 -3.03 -7.96
CA MET A 24 -15.71 -3.95 -6.88
C MET A 24 -14.33 -4.54 -7.11
N PHE A 25 -13.56 -4.73 -6.03
CA PHE A 25 -12.22 -5.28 -6.06
C PHE A 25 -12.12 -6.41 -5.06
N VAL A 26 -11.72 -7.58 -5.50
CA VAL A 26 -11.54 -8.76 -4.64
C VAL A 26 -10.19 -9.41 -4.93
N PRO A 27 -9.36 -9.63 -3.91
CA PRO A 27 -8.14 -10.42 -4.06
C PRO A 27 -8.47 -11.85 -4.49
N LEU A 28 -7.72 -12.39 -5.46
CA LEU A 28 -7.94 -13.76 -5.95
C LEU A 28 -7.73 -14.80 -4.83
N THR A 29 -6.85 -14.51 -3.88
CA THR A 29 -6.61 -15.34 -2.70
C THR A 29 -7.85 -15.47 -1.80
N CYS A 30 -8.76 -14.51 -1.84
CA CYS A 30 -9.97 -14.48 -1.01
C CYS A 30 -11.19 -15.10 -1.71
N LEU A 31 -11.08 -15.57 -2.96
CA LEU A 31 -12.21 -16.17 -3.68
C LEU A 31 -12.60 -17.55 -3.14
N THR A 32 -11.71 -18.25 -2.46
CA THR A 32 -11.91 -19.59 -1.89
C THR A 32 -12.38 -19.58 -0.44
N THR A 33 -12.21 -18.47 0.26
CA THR A 33 -12.65 -18.28 1.63
C THR A 33 -13.98 -17.54 1.64
N THR A 34 -14.92 -18.00 2.49
CA THR A 34 -16.33 -17.59 2.61
C THR A 34 -16.64 -16.09 2.44
N PRO A 35 -17.91 -15.74 2.08
CA PRO A 35 -18.33 -14.48 1.47
C PRO A 35 -18.44 -13.25 2.39
N GLN A 36 -17.70 -13.18 3.47
CA GLN A 36 -17.47 -11.92 4.20
C GLN A 36 -16.23 -11.18 3.68
N VAL A 37 -15.99 -11.27 2.38
CA VAL A 37 -15.00 -10.41 1.73
C VAL A 37 -15.46 -8.98 1.97
N SER A 38 -14.73 -8.25 2.82
CA SER A 38 -14.90 -6.81 2.95
C SER A 38 -14.53 -6.21 1.59
N GLN A 39 -15.55 -6.04 0.78
CA GLN A 39 -15.43 -5.65 -0.60
C GLN A 39 -14.92 -4.20 -0.61
N LEU A 40 -13.77 -3.99 -1.19
CA LEU A 40 -13.40 -2.64 -1.55
C LEU A 40 -14.25 -2.25 -2.75
N SER A 41 -15.11 -1.27 -2.56
CA SER A 41 -15.90 -0.70 -3.63
C SER A 41 -15.50 0.75 -3.87
N ARG A 42 -15.69 1.19 -5.11
CA ARG A 42 -15.59 2.58 -5.52
C ARG A 42 -16.79 2.92 -6.38
N ARG A 43 -17.47 4.01 -6.06
CA ARG A 43 -18.52 4.52 -6.92
C ARG A 43 -17.96 4.93 -8.29
N VAL A 44 -18.69 4.54 -9.34
CA VAL A 44 -18.41 4.89 -10.73
C VAL A 44 -19.66 5.50 -11.35
N GLU A 45 -19.52 6.20 -12.48
CA GLU A 45 -20.68 6.76 -13.18
C GLU A 45 -21.62 5.65 -13.64
N ARG A 46 -22.92 5.91 -13.58
CA ARG A 46 -23.97 4.98 -14.01
C ARG A 46 -23.73 4.54 -15.46
N GLY A 47 -23.63 3.23 -15.68
CA GLY A 47 -23.40 2.65 -17.00
C GLY A 47 -21.93 2.59 -17.43
N SER A 48 -20.99 2.98 -16.56
CA SER A 48 -19.55 2.79 -16.81
C SER A 48 -19.21 1.32 -16.98
N ARG A 49 -18.30 1.02 -17.90
CA ARG A 49 -17.77 -0.33 -18.15
C ARG A 49 -16.26 -0.35 -18.05
N ILE A 50 -15.72 -1.43 -17.55
CA ILE A 50 -14.26 -1.64 -17.52
C ILE A 50 -13.80 -1.91 -18.96
N VAL A 51 -12.78 -1.16 -19.38
CA VAL A 51 -12.05 -1.38 -20.63
C VAL A 51 -10.86 -2.29 -20.34
N THR A 52 -10.02 -1.87 -19.40
CA THR A 52 -8.85 -2.65 -18.99
C THR A 52 -8.36 -2.23 -17.61
N ALA A 53 -7.60 -3.11 -16.98
CA ALA A 53 -6.76 -2.79 -15.82
C ALA A 53 -5.29 -2.82 -16.24
N VAL A 54 -4.50 -1.86 -15.79
CA VAL A 54 -3.05 -1.79 -16.03
C VAL A 54 -2.33 -1.86 -14.68
N PRO A 55 -1.98 -3.08 -14.20
CA PRO A 55 -1.39 -3.29 -12.88
C PRO A 55 -0.10 -2.50 -12.66
N SER A 56 0.78 -2.46 -13.67
CA SER A 56 2.06 -1.74 -13.59
C SER A 56 1.90 -0.23 -13.38
N ALA A 57 0.80 0.35 -13.88
CA ALA A 57 0.43 1.76 -13.69
C ALA A 57 -0.57 1.95 -12.54
N MET A 58 -0.98 0.89 -11.84
CA MET A 58 -1.98 0.93 -10.76
C MET A 58 -3.31 1.54 -11.20
N SER A 59 -3.65 1.44 -12.48
CA SER A 59 -4.77 2.14 -13.08
C SER A 59 -5.85 1.21 -13.63
N LEU A 60 -7.09 1.70 -13.54
CA LEU A 60 -8.28 1.12 -14.12
C LEU A 60 -8.84 2.10 -15.15
N VAL A 61 -9.00 1.64 -16.39
CA VAL A 61 -9.60 2.40 -17.47
C VAL A 61 -11.06 2.02 -17.60
N LEU A 62 -11.93 3.01 -17.51
CA LEU A 62 -13.36 2.89 -17.62
C LEU A 62 -13.85 3.63 -18.87
N GLN A 63 -14.76 3.01 -19.61
CA GLN A 63 -15.56 3.70 -20.61
C GLN A 63 -16.82 4.25 -19.94
N MET A 64 -17.01 5.55 -20.06
CA MET A 64 -18.20 6.23 -19.56
C MET A 64 -19.36 6.10 -20.55
N PRO A 65 -20.62 6.30 -20.11
CA PRO A 65 -21.82 6.18 -20.95
C PRO A 65 -21.81 7.07 -22.20
N ARG A 66 -21.11 8.19 -22.12
CA ARG A 66 -20.94 9.15 -23.24
C ARG A 66 -19.87 8.76 -24.24
N GLY A 67 -19.19 7.60 -24.01
CA GLY A 67 -18.14 7.09 -24.88
C GLY A 67 -16.72 7.57 -24.53
N ASN A 68 -16.56 8.54 -23.65
CA ASN A 68 -15.24 8.97 -23.17
C ASN A 68 -14.59 7.90 -22.28
N LEU A 69 -13.26 7.90 -22.25
CA LEU A 69 -12.47 7.05 -21.37
C LEU A 69 -11.98 7.85 -20.16
N GLU A 70 -12.06 7.24 -19.00
CA GLU A 70 -11.50 7.75 -17.76
C GLU A 70 -10.50 6.77 -17.15
N THR A 71 -9.34 7.30 -16.77
CA THR A 71 -8.33 6.54 -16.04
C THR A 71 -8.40 6.88 -14.56
N THR A 72 -8.55 5.87 -13.73
CA THR A 72 -8.60 6.03 -12.28
C THR A 72 -7.52 5.18 -11.62
N TYR A 73 -7.12 5.56 -10.40
CA TYR A 73 -6.13 4.86 -9.58
C TYR A 73 -6.81 4.30 -8.32
N PRO A 74 -7.47 3.15 -8.41
CA PRO A 74 -8.19 2.59 -7.26
C PRO A 74 -7.22 2.19 -6.15
N ARG A 75 -7.59 2.54 -4.91
CA ARG A 75 -6.77 2.22 -3.73
C ARG A 75 -6.36 0.72 -3.66
N PRO A 76 -7.24 -0.26 -3.98
CA PRO A 76 -6.85 -1.66 -3.97
C PRO A 76 -5.70 -1.99 -4.93
N MET A 77 -5.70 -1.41 -6.13
CA MET A 77 -4.61 -1.65 -7.10
C MET A 77 -3.29 -1.02 -6.64
N VAL A 78 -3.36 0.16 -6.01
CA VAL A 78 -2.19 0.82 -5.42
C VAL A 78 -1.61 -0.02 -4.28
N LEU A 79 -2.47 -0.48 -3.36
CA LEU A 79 -2.07 -1.31 -2.23
C LEU A 79 -1.49 -2.65 -2.66
N ASP A 80 -2.05 -3.27 -3.70
CA ASP A 80 -1.53 -4.52 -4.26
C ASP A 80 -0.08 -4.35 -4.74
N VAL A 81 0.20 -3.28 -5.47
CA VAL A 81 1.57 -2.98 -5.93
C VAL A 81 2.50 -2.68 -4.75
N ILE A 82 2.07 -1.92 -3.76
CA ILE A 82 2.90 -1.64 -2.57
C ILE A 82 3.22 -2.94 -1.82
N ARG A 83 2.24 -3.81 -1.58
CA ARG A 83 2.42 -5.11 -0.94
C ARG A 83 3.47 -5.95 -1.67
N ASN A 84 3.32 -6.11 -2.99
CA ASN A 84 4.26 -6.88 -3.81
C ASN A 84 5.70 -6.33 -3.75
N ARG A 85 5.88 -5.01 -3.58
CA ARG A 85 7.20 -4.40 -3.40
C ARG A 85 7.77 -4.68 -2.01
N LEU A 86 6.93 -4.61 -0.98
CA LEU A 86 7.32 -4.91 0.39
C LEU A 86 7.65 -6.40 0.56
N ASP A 87 6.91 -7.30 -0.07
CA ASP A 87 7.21 -8.74 -0.10
C ASP A 87 8.58 -9.04 -0.72
N ARG A 88 9.02 -8.17 -1.65
CA ARG A 88 10.35 -8.24 -2.30
C ARG A 88 11.41 -7.39 -1.59
N LEU A 89 11.11 -6.80 -0.43
CA LEU A 89 11.97 -5.91 0.34
C LEU A 89 12.44 -4.66 -0.44
N ALA A 90 11.69 -4.25 -1.46
CA ALA A 90 11.93 -3.04 -2.26
C ALA A 90 11.32 -1.80 -1.57
N PHE A 91 11.84 -1.46 -0.37
CA PHE A 91 11.28 -0.42 0.50
C PHE A 91 11.32 0.98 -0.15
N GLY A 92 12.40 1.31 -0.85
CA GLY A 92 12.52 2.60 -1.54
C GLY A 92 11.47 2.80 -2.63
N GLU A 93 11.16 1.74 -3.38
CA GLU A 93 10.08 1.79 -4.37
C GLU A 93 8.69 1.82 -3.71
N ALA A 94 8.48 1.05 -2.64
CA ALA A 94 7.24 1.07 -1.87
C ALA A 94 6.98 2.47 -1.29
N LEU A 95 8.00 3.12 -0.72
CA LEU A 95 7.95 4.49 -0.21
C LEU A 95 7.54 5.48 -1.31
N ARG A 96 8.17 5.40 -2.49
CA ARG A 96 7.87 6.28 -3.62
C ARG A 96 6.42 6.16 -4.07
N VAL A 97 5.92 4.93 -4.21
CA VAL A 97 4.52 4.69 -4.59
C VAL A 97 3.56 5.16 -3.49
N SER A 98 3.86 4.86 -2.21
CA SER A 98 3.04 5.28 -1.08
C SER A 98 2.90 6.80 -1.02
N ARG A 99 3.98 7.55 -1.24
CA ARG A 99 3.95 9.01 -1.31
C ARG A 99 3.12 9.52 -2.49
N ALA A 100 3.37 8.99 -3.69
CA ALA A 100 2.66 9.43 -4.90
C ALA A 100 1.14 9.26 -4.79
N HIS A 101 0.71 8.20 -4.13
CA HIS A 101 -0.70 7.85 -3.97
C HIS A 101 -1.27 8.15 -2.58
N ARG A 102 -0.52 8.86 -1.73
CA ARG A 102 -0.95 9.24 -0.37
C ARG A 102 -1.42 8.04 0.47
N VAL A 103 -0.65 6.97 0.42
CA VAL A 103 -0.80 5.80 1.30
C VAL A 103 0.01 6.05 2.56
N ASP A 104 -0.50 5.60 3.70
CA ASP A 104 0.15 5.74 4.99
C ASP A 104 1.53 5.08 4.99
N LEU A 105 2.57 5.83 5.35
CA LEU A 105 3.95 5.37 5.31
C LEU A 105 4.28 4.35 6.42
N ASN A 106 3.50 4.32 7.50
CA ASN A 106 3.63 3.30 8.53
C ASN A 106 3.49 1.88 7.97
N LEU A 107 2.83 1.74 6.80
CA LEU A 107 2.68 0.48 6.11
C LEU A 107 4.02 -0.19 5.75
N LEU A 108 5.09 0.60 5.54
CA LEU A 108 6.42 0.06 5.21
C LEU A 108 6.96 -0.80 6.34
N HIS A 109 6.79 -0.36 7.59
CA HIS A 109 7.13 -1.14 8.77
C HIS A 109 6.08 -2.21 9.06
N ASP A 110 4.79 -1.82 9.09
CA ASP A 110 3.72 -2.69 9.60
C ASP A 110 3.46 -3.90 8.68
N HIS A 111 3.89 -3.83 7.42
CA HIS A 111 3.83 -4.97 6.52
C HIS A 111 4.77 -6.12 6.94
N CYS A 112 5.99 -5.82 7.32
CA CYS A 112 7.00 -6.79 7.73
C CYS A 112 7.94 -6.21 8.80
N PRO A 113 7.49 -6.06 10.07
CA PRO A 113 8.20 -5.31 11.11
C PRO A 113 9.64 -5.79 11.34
N THR A 114 9.83 -7.10 11.46
CA THR A 114 11.16 -7.69 11.69
C THR A 114 12.11 -7.38 10.53
N ALA A 115 11.69 -7.67 9.30
CA ALA A 115 12.53 -7.42 8.13
C ALA A 115 12.82 -5.93 7.93
N PHE A 116 11.87 -5.04 8.27
CA PHE A 116 12.07 -3.60 8.21
C PHE A 116 13.17 -3.15 9.19
N LEU A 117 13.10 -3.55 10.46
CA LEU A 117 14.06 -3.17 11.50
C LEU A 117 15.46 -3.75 11.26
N GLU A 118 15.55 -4.97 10.75
CA GLU A 118 16.82 -5.64 10.45
C GLU A 118 17.54 -5.03 9.24
N ARG A 119 16.79 -4.41 8.31
CA ARG A 119 17.31 -3.92 7.03
C ARG A 119 17.34 -2.41 6.90
N VAL A 120 17.36 -1.68 8.03
CA VAL A 120 17.43 -0.20 8.01
C VAL A 120 18.62 0.33 7.18
N PRO A 121 19.84 -0.24 7.24
CA PRO A 121 20.92 0.20 6.38
C PRO A 121 20.63 0.05 4.88
N GLU A 122 19.98 -1.05 4.49
CA GLU A 122 19.56 -1.29 3.10
C GLU A 122 18.44 -0.34 2.67
N ILE A 123 17.53 -0.02 3.60
CA ILE A 123 16.45 0.96 3.37
C ILE A 123 17.03 2.35 3.12
N LEU A 124 18.02 2.77 3.92
CA LEU A 124 18.71 4.05 3.71
C LEU A 124 19.41 4.10 2.35
N ALA A 125 20.04 3.00 1.93
CA ALA A 125 20.68 2.90 0.61
C ALA A 125 19.66 2.97 -0.56
N GLN A 126 18.43 2.50 -0.35
CA GLN A 126 17.35 2.57 -1.34
C GLN A 126 16.68 3.95 -1.42
N ILE A 127 16.81 4.77 -0.38
CA ILE A 127 16.18 6.10 -0.31
C ILE A 127 17.22 7.17 -0.64
N HIS A 128 17.21 7.66 -1.88
CA HIS A 128 18.22 8.60 -2.37
C HIS A 128 18.08 10.04 -1.85
N HIS A 129 16.98 10.39 -1.18
CA HIS A 129 16.71 11.75 -0.70
C HIS A 129 16.43 11.76 0.80
N VAL A 130 17.20 12.55 1.52
CA VAL A 130 17.07 12.72 2.98
C VAL A 130 15.67 13.19 3.38
N ASP A 131 15.04 14.07 2.59
CA ASP A 131 13.67 14.55 2.84
C ASP A 131 12.63 13.41 2.86
N HIS A 132 12.89 12.32 2.16
CA HIS A 132 12.01 11.16 2.17
C HIS A 132 12.14 10.35 3.48
N ILE A 133 13.34 10.34 4.06
CA ILE A 133 13.60 9.75 5.36
C ILE A 133 12.93 10.59 6.43
N ASN A 134 13.09 11.92 6.38
CA ASN A 134 12.44 12.85 7.28
C ASN A 134 10.91 12.70 7.23
N LEU A 135 10.35 12.60 6.02
CA LEU A 135 8.92 12.38 5.84
C LEU A 135 8.46 11.04 6.43
N LEU A 136 9.25 9.98 6.27
CA LEU A 136 8.94 8.67 6.85
C LEU A 136 8.93 8.76 8.37
N LEU A 137 10.01 9.28 8.98
CA LEU A 137 10.17 9.36 10.43
C LEU A 137 9.11 10.26 11.08
N SER A 138 8.83 11.44 10.49
CA SER A 138 7.84 12.39 11.02
C SER A 138 6.39 11.89 10.92
N ASN A 139 6.11 10.87 10.10
CA ASN A 139 4.77 10.27 9.97
C ASN A 139 4.58 9.01 10.80
N LEU A 140 5.58 8.57 11.56
CA LEU A 140 5.48 7.37 12.39
C LEU A 140 4.43 7.53 13.49
N ARG A 141 3.68 6.45 13.74
CA ARG A 141 2.67 6.36 14.80
C ARG A 141 2.68 4.99 15.44
N ASN A 142 2.34 4.94 16.72
CA ASN A 142 2.19 3.70 17.49
C ASN A 142 0.86 2.98 17.19
N GLU A 143 0.59 2.77 15.91
CA GLU A 143 -0.61 2.12 15.38
C GLU A 143 -0.22 1.07 14.35
N ASP A 144 -1.02 0.01 14.23
CA ASP A 144 -0.91 -0.96 13.13
C ASP A 144 -1.88 -0.58 12.01
N VAL A 145 -1.35 0.06 10.96
CA VAL A 145 -2.15 0.51 9.82
C VAL A 145 -2.62 -0.64 8.93
N THR A 146 -2.04 -1.84 9.05
CA THR A 146 -2.48 -3.00 8.27
C THR A 146 -3.89 -3.43 8.64
N GLN A 147 -4.32 -3.21 9.89
CA GLN A 147 -5.65 -3.53 10.38
C GLN A 147 -6.76 -2.81 9.58
N SER A 148 -6.47 -1.63 9.06
CA SER A 148 -7.39 -0.86 8.23
C SER A 148 -7.12 -1.04 6.74
N LEU A 149 -5.87 -0.97 6.32
CA LEU A 149 -5.49 -0.97 4.90
C LEU A 149 -5.60 -2.37 4.25
N TYR A 150 -5.36 -3.44 5.02
CA TYR A 150 -5.34 -4.81 4.50
C TYR A 150 -6.62 -5.60 4.76
N ARG A 151 -7.65 -4.98 5.30
CA ARG A 151 -8.95 -5.66 5.53
C ARG A 151 -9.41 -6.52 4.35
N PRO A 152 -9.23 -6.09 3.07
CA PRO A 152 -9.67 -6.87 1.94
C PRO A 152 -8.83 -8.11 1.65
N TRP A 153 -7.55 -8.13 2.08
CA TRP A 153 -6.61 -9.22 1.81
C TRP A 153 -6.47 -10.23 2.93
N ASP A 154 -7.38 -10.22 3.92
CA ASP A 154 -7.32 -11.11 5.06
C ASP A 154 -6.52 -10.56 6.28
N ALA A 155 -7.24 -9.83 7.12
CA ALA A 155 -6.71 -9.40 8.41
C ALA A 155 -6.60 -10.57 9.42
N SER A 156 -7.25 -11.73 9.15
CA SER A 156 -7.35 -12.81 10.12
C SER A 156 -6.09 -13.66 10.24
N THR A 157 -5.21 -13.63 9.25
CA THR A 157 -4.00 -14.47 9.20
C THR A 157 -2.74 -13.78 9.72
N ARG A 158 -2.80 -12.46 9.97
CA ARG A 158 -1.64 -11.72 10.47
C ARG A 158 -1.61 -11.70 12.00
N ALA A 159 -0.48 -12.10 12.56
CA ALA A 159 -0.22 -11.89 13.96
C ALA A 159 -0.22 -10.37 14.28
N PRO A 160 -0.82 -9.94 15.40
CA PRO A 160 -0.72 -8.55 15.84
C PRO A 160 0.76 -8.15 15.98
N ILE A 161 1.06 -6.90 15.63
CA ILE A 161 2.41 -6.34 15.84
C ILE A 161 2.64 -6.27 17.35
N ALA A 162 3.67 -6.96 17.81
CA ALA A 162 4.09 -6.90 19.20
C ALA A 162 4.68 -5.50 19.51
N HIS A 163 4.45 -5.00 20.72
CA HIS A 163 5.07 -3.78 21.22
C HIS A 163 4.76 -2.50 20.40
N LEU A 164 3.49 -2.32 20.03
CA LEU A 164 3.04 -1.10 19.34
C LEU A 164 3.42 0.19 20.09
N ASP A 165 3.37 0.18 21.42
CA ASP A 165 3.66 1.34 22.27
C ASP A 165 5.10 1.87 22.09
N THR A 166 6.03 1.00 21.72
CA THR A 166 7.45 1.33 21.54
C THR A 166 7.88 1.34 20.07
N LYS A 167 6.95 1.12 19.15
CA LYS A 167 7.22 1.01 17.71
C LYS A 167 8.01 2.21 17.18
N VAL A 168 7.53 3.43 17.45
CA VAL A 168 8.18 4.66 16.97
C VAL A 168 9.59 4.75 17.51
N ASN A 169 9.80 4.55 18.82
CA ASN A 169 11.12 4.60 19.42
C ASN A 169 12.07 3.55 18.82
N GLN A 170 11.60 2.31 18.65
CA GLN A 170 12.42 1.25 18.04
C GLN A 170 12.86 1.58 16.61
N ILE A 171 11.96 2.15 15.81
CA ILE A 171 12.28 2.56 14.44
C ILE A 171 13.29 3.72 14.47
N CYS A 172 13.03 4.76 15.29
CA CYS A 172 13.91 5.91 15.40
C CYS A 172 15.31 5.52 15.87
N ASP A 173 15.43 4.69 16.90
CA ASP A 173 16.72 4.19 17.40
C ASP A 173 17.51 3.47 16.32
N ARG A 174 16.86 2.57 15.57
CA ARG A 174 17.50 1.82 14.48
C ARG A 174 17.94 2.72 13.32
N PHE A 175 17.12 3.71 12.96
CA PHE A 175 17.49 4.67 11.93
C PHE A 175 18.63 5.56 12.40
N LEU A 176 18.61 6.02 13.65
CA LEU A 176 19.68 6.82 14.26
C LEU A 176 21.02 6.08 14.20
N GLU A 177 21.06 4.86 14.72
CA GLU A 177 22.26 4.00 14.67
C GLU A 177 22.79 3.84 13.23
N ALA A 178 21.91 3.53 12.27
CA ALA A 178 22.31 3.31 10.89
C ALA A 178 22.77 4.59 10.17
N MET A 179 22.15 5.74 10.44
CA MET A 179 22.52 7.03 9.85
C MET A 179 23.87 7.53 10.39
N GLN A 180 24.12 7.35 11.70
CA GLN A 180 25.41 7.69 12.33
C GLN A 180 26.54 6.82 11.81
N ALA A 181 26.27 5.53 11.58
CA ALA A 181 27.26 4.59 11.05
C ALA A 181 27.59 4.85 9.56
N ALA A 182 26.64 5.40 8.80
CA ALA A 182 26.81 5.65 7.36
C ALA A 182 27.52 6.99 7.08
N ASP A 183 26.85 8.11 7.28
CA ASP A 183 27.38 9.48 7.11
C ASP A 183 26.55 10.47 7.96
N GLU A 184 27.04 10.77 9.14
CA GLU A 184 26.35 11.65 10.08
C GLU A 184 26.05 13.03 9.47
N ARG A 185 26.98 13.60 8.67
CA ARG A 185 26.78 14.93 8.09
C ARG A 185 25.69 14.95 7.05
N TYR A 186 25.63 13.92 6.21
CA TYR A 186 24.61 13.79 5.18
C TYR A 186 23.22 13.62 5.79
N TYR A 187 23.12 12.87 6.90
CA TYR A 187 21.84 12.58 7.56
C TYR A 187 21.50 13.51 8.72
N LEU A 188 22.23 14.62 8.92
CA LEU A 188 22.07 15.48 10.11
C LEU A 188 20.59 15.91 10.32
N SER A 189 19.88 16.30 9.27
CA SER A 189 18.46 16.68 9.38
C SER A 189 17.56 15.53 9.82
N SER A 190 17.83 14.32 9.36
CA SER A 190 17.06 13.12 9.73
C SER A 190 17.37 12.65 11.15
N ILE A 191 18.64 12.79 11.58
CA ILE A 191 19.07 12.50 12.95
C ILE A 191 18.36 13.42 13.95
N LEU A 192 18.15 14.70 13.58
CA LEU A 192 17.39 15.63 14.42
C LEU A 192 15.87 15.38 14.41
N THR A 193 15.36 14.61 13.46
CA THR A 193 13.95 14.27 13.33
C THR A 193 13.59 12.97 14.03
N ALA A 194 14.55 12.04 14.13
CA ALA A 194 14.37 10.73 14.78
C ALA A 194 14.31 10.86 16.29
#